data_9e6b8bab4d8074950921d2ded7f945a0
#
_entry.id   9e6b8bab4d8074950921d2ded7f945a0
#
_cell.length_a   1.000
_cell.length_b   1.000
_cell.length_c   1.000
_cell.angle_alpha   90.00
_cell.angle_beta   90.00
_cell.angle_gamma   90.00
#
_symmetry.space_group_name_H-M   'P 1'
#
loop_
_entity.id
_entity.type
_entity.pdbx_description
1 polymer ?
#
loop_
_entity_poly.entity_id
_entity_poly.type
_entity_poly.pdbx_seq_one_letter_code
_entity_poly.pdbx_strand_id
1 'polypeptide(L)'
;MKNMKTARGSKLLSVMLLLLSAALLLCACANNAPAPTPTAPATEPSAEPTPEATPEATPEATPDTPEAPTSASGLSSAEDVSAFLDQVYSVIGAENLPMMIGHMPLDLTDMDAVTYNTGLTSVEGIDGIVVSESGVGSIAYSLVYVMTADGADADAIQAELMEKINPAKWICVSADKIISVQLDSDVLLVMGTPEMAETVYNAVVETAEGTFTTIGEKVEN
;
A
#
# COMPACT_ATOMS: atom_id res chain seq x y z
N MET A 1 60.10 -31.72 8.86
CA MET A 1 59.27 -32.22 7.72
C MET A 1 58.49 -31.01 7.20
N LYS A 2 58.83 -30.54 6.00
CA LYS A 2 58.33 -29.31 5.38
C LYS A 2 57.04 -29.59 4.62
N ASN A 3 55.95 -28.91 4.95
CA ASN A 3 54.71 -28.88 4.16
C ASN A 3 54.81 -27.84 3.05
N MET A 4 54.87 -28.30 1.83
CA MET A 4 54.69 -27.55 0.59
C MET A 4 53.38 -27.95 -0.01
N LYS A 5 52.33 -27.12 0.14
CA LYS A 5 51.12 -27.13 -0.69
C LYS A 5 50.35 -25.84 -0.53
N THR A 6 50.68 -24.80 -1.34
CA THR A 6 49.75 -23.70 -1.68
C THR A 6 50.34 -22.90 -2.84
N ALA A 7 50.15 -23.36 -4.05
CA ALA A 7 50.44 -22.55 -5.26
C ALA A 7 49.70 -23.06 -6.52
N ARG A 8 48.38 -23.28 -6.44
CA ARG A 8 47.57 -23.64 -7.64
C ARG A 8 46.24 -22.90 -7.78
N GLY A 9 45.87 -22.04 -6.84
CA GLY A 9 44.57 -21.32 -6.88
C GLY A 9 44.58 -19.97 -7.57
N SER A 10 45.76 -19.35 -7.76
CA SER A 10 45.83 -17.95 -8.18
C SER A 10 45.71 -17.72 -9.71
N LYS A 11 46.00 -18.75 -10.53
CA LYS A 11 45.96 -18.59 -12.00
C LYS A 11 44.59 -18.81 -12.64
N LEU A 12 43.67 -19.49 -11.96
CA LEU A 12 42.32 -19.70 -12.46
C LEU A 12 41.39 -18.50 -12.21
N LEU A 13 41.68 -17.71 -11.19
CA LEU A 13 40.89 -16.50 -10.87
C LEU A 13 41.13 -15.35 -11.83
N SER A 14 42.38 -15.24 -12.38
CA SER A 14 42.73 -14.17 -13.31
C SER A 14 42.20 -14.38 -14.73
N VAL A 15 41.97 -15.61 -15.16
CA VAL A 15 41.43 -15.90 -16.50
C VAL A 15 39.91 -15.70 -16.54
N MET A 16 39.23 -15.87 -15.42
CA MET A 16 37.77 -15.68 -15.35
C MET A 16 37.37 -14.20 -15.31
N LEU A 17 38.24 -13.31 -14.85
CA LEU A 17 37.99 -11.87 -14.79
C LEU A 17 38.19 -11.16 -16.16
N LEU A 18 38.92 -11.78 -17.09
CA LEU A 18 39.20 -11.21 -18.42
C LEU A 18 38.14 -11.53 -19.48
N LEU A 19 37.23 -12.49 -19.20
CA LEU A 19 36.16 -12.88 -20.12
C LEU A 19 34.81 -12.17 -19.83
N LEU A 20 34.70 -11.42 -18.73
CA LEU A 20 33.47 -10.69 -18.37
C LEU A 20 33.44 -9.24 -18.88
N SER A 21 34.50 -8.73 -19.50
CA SER A 21 34.59 -7.33 -19.96
C SER A 21 34.30 -7.11 -21.44
N ALA A 22 33.89 -8.14 -22.19
CA ALA A 22 33.71 -8.03 -23.66
C ALA A 22 32.23 -8.03 -24.13
N ALA A 23 31.23 -7.99 -23.24
CA ALA A 23 29.83 -8.12 -23.62
C ALA A 23 28.96 -6.85 -23.44
N LEU A 24 29.54 -5.66 -23.25
CA LEU A 24 28.83 -4.42 -22.97
C LEU A 24 29.04 -3.31 -23.99
N LEU A 25 28.97 -3.65 -25.28
CA LEU A 25 28.95 -2.62 -26.35
C LEU A 25 28.14 -3.20 -27.53
N LEU A 26 26.85 -2.90 -27.59
CA LEU A 26 26.04 -2.83 -28.81
C LEU A 26 24.55 -2.84 -28.45
N CYS A 27 23.97 -1.66 -28.15
CA CYS A 27 22.57 -1.35 -28.44
C CYS A 27 22.39 0.17 -28.46
N ALA A 28 22.87 0.79 -29.54
CA ALA A 28 22.42 2.09 -29.98
C ALA A 28 21.59 1.87 -31.25
N CYS A 29 20.28 1.89 -31.12
CA CYS A 29 19.38 2.05 -32.28
C CYS A 29 18.52 3.29 -32.04
N ALA A 30 18.83 4.30 -32.84
CA ALA A 30 18.06 5.50 -33.04
C ALA A 30 16.67 5.16 -33.57
N ASN A 31 15.63 5.75 -33.01
CA ASN A 31 14.37 5.94 -33.69
C ASN A 31 14.02 7.42 -33.71
N ASN A 32 14.27 8.00 -34.88
CA ASN A 32 13.71 9.28 -35.30
C ASN A 32 12.25 9.05 -35.73
N ALA A 33 11.30 9.68 -35.04
CA ALA A 33 9.95 9.87 -35.53
C ALA A 33 9.64 11.38 -35.53
N PRO A 34 9.05 11.93 -36.61
CA PRO A 34 8.86 13.37 -36.77
C PRO A 34 7.69 13.89 -35.93
N ALA A 35 7.86 15.10 -35.40
CA ALA A 35 6.86 15.85 -34.65
C ALA A 35 5.67 16.25 -35.53
N PRO A 36 4.42 16.24 -35.02
CA PRO A 36 3.32 16.93 -35.69
C PRO A 36 3.31 18.42 -35.35
N THR A 37 3.13 19.18 -36.41
CA THR A 37 2.99 20.64 -36.48
C THR A 37 1.74 21.14 -35.75
N PRO A 38 1.78 22.28 -35.05
CA PRO A 38 0.63 22.88 -34.43
C PRO A 38 -0.21 23.67 -35.44
N THR A 39 -1.52 23.37 -35.49
CA THR A 39 -2.50 24.21 -36.19
C THR A 39 -3.33 24.93 -35.14
N ALA A 40 -3.25 26.27 -35.12
CA ALA A 40 -4.19 27.18 -34.50
C ALA A 40 -4.78 28.07 -35.62
N PRO A 41 -5.76 28.97 -35.36
CA PRO A 41 -6.95 28.97 -34.53
C PRO A 41 -8.20 29.37 -35.34
N ALA A 42 -9.39 29.24 -34.80
CA ALA A 42 -10.55 30.04 -35.23
C ALA A 42 -11.60 30.15 -34.11
N THR A 43 -11.70 31.32 -33.54
CA THR A 43 -12.84 32.26 -33.49
C THR A 43 -14.01 31.92 -32.56
N GLU A 44 -14.14 32.76 -31.50
CA GLU A 44 -15.38 33.08 -30.78
C GLU A 44 -16.45 33.71 -31.70
N PRO A 45 -17.74 33.67 -31.29
CA PRO A 45 -18.28 34.81 -30.56
C PRO A 45 -19.30 34.48 -29.45
N SER A 46 -19.13 35.14 -28.34
CA SER A 46 -20.05 36.01 -27.62
C SER A 46 -21.56 35.78 -27.77
N ALA A 47 -22.22 35.54 -26.64
CA ALA A 47 -23.48 36.16 -26.23
C ALA A 47 -23.83 35.80 -24.77
N GLU A 48 -23.78 36.79 -23.90
CA GLU A 48 -24.59 36.92 -22.68
C GLU A 48 -26.03 37.35 -23.06
N PRO A 49 -27.10 37.03 -22.31
CA PRO A 49 -27.41 37.74 -21.08
C PRO A 49 -28.07 36.90 -19.96
N THR A 50 -27.83 37.35 -18.73
CA THR A 50 -28.63 37.15 -17.52
C THR A 50 -30.12 37.57 -17.71
N PRO A 51 -31.10 36.87 -17.01
CA PRO A 51 -31.65 37.53 -15.84
C PRO A 51 -31.94 36.58 -14.64
N GLU A 52 -31.66 37.13 -13.51
CA GLU A 52 -32.25 37.10 -12.17
C GLU A 52 -33.70 36.53 -12.06
N ALA A 53 -33.88 35.56 -11.16
CA ALA A 53 -35.09 35.39 -10.34
C ALA A 53 -34.80 34.47 -9.14
N THR A 54 -34.72 35.06 -7.96
CA THR A 54 -34.96 34.41 -6.66
C THR A 54 -36.45 34.09 -6.54
N PRO A 55 -36.83 32.95 -5.96
CA PRO A 55 -37.59 32.99 -4.75
C PRO A 55 -37.13 32.03 -3.66
N GLU A 56 -37.07 32.58 -2.49
CA GLU A 56 -37.17 32.03 -1.15
C GLU A 56 -38.30 31.00 -0.99
N ALA A 57 -37.95 29.82 -0.47
CA ALA A 57 -38.81 28.98 0.41
C ALA A 57 -37.98 27.89 1.08
N THR A 58 -37.66 28.09 2.35
CA THR A 58 -37.39 27.04 3.33
C THR A 58 -38.64 26.16 3.47
N PRO A 59 -38.48 24.81 3.54
CA PRO A 59 -38.78 24.13 4.80
C PRO A 59 -37.64 23.21 5.23
N GLU A 60 -37.31 23.40 6.48
CA GLU A 60 -36.66 22.50 7.37
C GLU A 60 -37.29 21.10 7.30
N ALA A 61 -36.54 20.15 6.77
CA ALA A 61 -36.78 18.73 7.00
C ALA A 61 -35.41 18.14 7.29
N THR A 62 -35.18 17.89 8.57
CA THR A 62 -34.10 17.03 9.05
C THR A 62 -34.25 15.67 8.36
N PRO A 63 -33.31 15.21 7.55
CA PRO A 63 -33.23 13.80 7.24
C PRO A 63 -32.65 13.12 8.48
N ASP A 64 -33.40 12.16 9.04
CA ASP A 64 -32.81 11.10 9.84
C ASP A 64 -31.62 10.55 9.03
N THR A 65 -30.43 10.86 9.48
CA THR A 65 -29.24 10.15 9.06
C THR A 65 -29.42 8.70 9.53
N PRO A 66 -29.41 7.70 8.64
CA PRO A 66 -29.32 6.33 9.09
C PRO A 66 -28.02 6.25 9.91
N GLU A 67 -28.15 5.91 11.17
CA GLU A 67 -27.05 5.54 12.04
C GLU A 67 -26.27 4.44 11.29
N ALA A 68 -25.07 4.76 10.81
CA ALA A 68 -24.19 3.77 10.21
C ALA A 68 -23.97 2.66 11.24
N PRO A 69 -23.96 1.38 10.85
CA PRO A 69 -23.67 0.30 11.76
C PRO A 69 -22.34 0.61 12.44
N THR A 70 -22.37 0.65 13.76
CA THR A 70 -21.17 0.85 14.58
C THR A 70 -20.29 -0.35 14.33
N SER A 71 -19.19 -0.17 13.63
CA SER A 71 -18.15 -1.20 13.50
C SER A 71 -17.77 -1.69 14.89
N ALA A 72 -17.57 -2.98 15.05
CA ALA A 72 -17.15 -3.57 16.33
C ALA A 72 -15.74 -3.11 16.74
N SER A 73 -14.97 -2.54 15.81
CA SER A 73 -13.70 -1.87 16.06
C SER A 73 -13.93 -0.42 16.51
N GLY A 74 -12.99 0.16 17.21
CA GLY A 74 -13.03 1.59 17.56
C GLY A 74 -12.89 2.52 16.35
N LEU A 75 -12.64 1.99 15.13
CA LEU A 75 -12.46 2.75 13.90
C LEU A 75 -13.64 2.52 12.96
N SER A 76 -14.29 3.60 12.54
CA SER A 76 -15.54 3.53 11.77
C SER A 76 -15.44 4.14 10.38
N SER A 77 -14.30 4.71 10.03
CA SER A 77 -14.07 5.36 8.73
C SER A 77 -12.62 5.24 8.27
N ALA A 78 -12.41 5.46 6.98
CA ALA A 78 -11.06 5.53 6.40
C ALA A 78 -10.21 6.68 7.00
N GLU A 79 -10.87 7.76 7.44
CA GLU A 79 -10.22 8.86 8.15
C GLU A 79 -9.72 8.42 9.53
N ASP A 80 -10.53 7.66 10.28
CA ASP A 80 -10.11 7.13 11.59
C ASP A 80 -8.95 6.17 11.43
N VAL A 81 -8.99 5.28 10.43
CA VAL A 81 -7.88 4.38 10.09
C VAL A 81 -6.63 5.18 9.75
N SER A 82 -6.74 6.19 8.90
CA SER A 82 -5.59 7.03 8.53
C SER A 82 -5.00 7.74 9.74
N ALA A 83 -5.84 8.27 10.63
CA ALA A 83 -5.40 8.93 11.86
C ALA A 83 -4.73 7.94 12.83
N PHE A 84 -5.21 6.71 12.93
CA PHE A 84 -4.58 5.64 13.69
C PHE A 84 -3.19 5.29 13.12
N LEU A 85 -3.09 5.14 11.81
CA LEU A 85 -1.80 4.86 11.15
C LEU A 85 -0.80 6.01 11.28
N ASP A 86 -1.25 7.26 11.27
CA ASP A 86 -0.40 8.43 11.56
C ASP A 86 0.16 8.36 12.98
N GLN A 87 -0.63 7.89 13.97
CA GLN A 87 -0.14 7.68 15.33
C GLN A 87 0.90 6.56 15.39
N VAL A 88 0.66 5.42 14.73
CA VAL A 88 1.64 4.32 14.58
C VAL A 88 2.96 4.85 14.02
N TYR A 89 2.90 5.64 12.96
CA TYR A 89 4.10 6.20 12.34
C TYR A 89 4.79 7.25 13.19
N SER A 90 4.03 7.97 14.02
CA SER A 90 4.60 8.89 14.99
C SER A 90 5.42 8.19 16.08
N VAL A 91 5.01 6.98 16.50
CA VAL A 91 5.76 6.12 17.42
C VAL A 91 7.09 5.68 16.80
N ILE A 92 7.09 5.33 15.52
CA ILE A 92 8.29 4.86 14.80
C ILE A 92 9.29 6.00 14.58
N GLY A 93 8.79 7.21 14.30
CA GLY A 93 9.60 8.37 13.90
C GLY A 93 9.91 8.38 12.39
N ALA A 94 9.84 9.58 11.81
CA ALA A 94 9.93 9.76 10.35
C ALA A 94 11.25 9.25 9.73
N GLU A 95 12.34 9.27 10.52
CA GLU A 95 13.66 8.82 10.08
C GLU A 95 13.78 7.30 9.90
N ASN A 96 12.87 6.54 10.51
CA ASN A 96 12.83 5.08 10.46
C ASN A 96 11.76 4.55 9.50
N LEU A 97 11.03 5.44 8.85
CA LEU A 97 9.97 5.09 7.92
C LEU A 97 10.41 5.19 6.45
N PRO A 98 9.79 4.43 5.55
CA PRO A 98 9.94 4.65 4.12
C PRO A 98 9.57 6.07 3.71
N MET A 99 10.24 6.58 2.68
CA MET A 99 9.94 7.93 2.17
C MET A 99 8.56 7.98 1.51
N MET A 100 7.89 9.12 1.65
CA MET A 100 6.63 9.44 0.95
C MET A 100 5.50 8.43 1.23
N ILE A 101 5.31 8.03 2.49
CA ILE A 101 4.15 7.21 2.86
C ILE A 101 2.87 8.03 2.68
N GLY A 102 1.86 7.40 2.08
CA GLY A 102 0.52 7.95 1.94
C GLY A 102 -0.54 6.90 2.26
N HIS A 103 -1.69 7.35 2.75
CA HIS A 103 -2.86 6.53 3.01
C HIS A 103 -3.83 6.63 1.84
N MET A 104 -4.30 5.49 1.35
CA MET A 104 -5.19 5.39 0.20
C MET A 104 -6.37 4.49 0.55
N PRO A 105 -7.56 5.07 0.80
CA PRO A 105 -8.78 4.27 0.84
C PRO A 105 -9.05 3.64 -0.53
N LEU A 106 -9.40 2.36 -0.54
CA LEU A 106 -9.77 1.66 -1.78
C LEU A 106 -11.26 1.80 -2.05
N ASP A 107 -11.60 1.98 -3.33
CA ASP A 107 -12.97 1.80 -3.80
C ASP A 107 -13.27 0.29 -3.87
N LEU A 108 -14.16 -0.19 -3.01
CA LEU A 108 -14.51 -1.61 -2.93
C LEU A 108 -15.24 -2.11 -4.19
N THR A 109 -15.70 -1.22 -5.07
CA THR A 109 -16.27 -1.59 -6.37
C THR A 109 -15.20 -1.83 -7.44
N ASP A 110 -13.97 -1.37 -7.22
CA ASP A 110 -12.81 -1.63 -8.09
C ASP A 110 -12.06 -2.89 -7.61
N MET A 111 -12.55 -4.05 -8.01
CA MET A 111 -11.95 -5.33 -7.63
C MET A 111 -10.53 -5.54 -8.15
N ASP A 112 -10.14 -4.86 -9.24
CA ASP A 112 -8.76 -4.94 -9.73
C ASP A 112 -7.81 -4.22 -8.76
N ALA A 113 -8.19 -3.04 -8.26
CA ALA A 113 -7.45 -2.32 -7.23
C ALA A 113 -7.42 -3.08 -5.89
N VAL A 114 -8.56 -3.66 -5.47
CA VAL A 114 -8.64 -4.48 -4.25
C VAL A 114 -7.70 -5.68 -4.36
N THR A 115 -7.82 -6.48 -5.41
CA THR A 115 -7.01 -7.69 -5.61
C THR A 115 -5.50 -7.35 -5.72
N TYR A 116 -5.16 -6.27 -6.44
CA TYR A 116 -3.76 -5.85 -6.57
C TYR A 116 -3.12 -5.51 -5.23
N ASN A 117 -3.85 -4.82 -4.35
CA ASN A 117 -3.30 -4.34 -3.08
C ASN A 117 -3.38 -5.37 -1.95
N THR A 118 -4.34 -6.27 -2.00
CA THR A 118 -4.66 -7.17 -0.88
C THR A 118 -4.56 -8.65 -1.22
N GLY A 119 -4.70 -9.02 -2.49
CA GLY A 119 -4.90 -10.40 -2.92
C GLY A 119 -6.32 -10.92 -2.75
N LEU A 120 -7.21 -10.18 -2.08
CA LEU A 120 -8.60 -10.59 -1.87
C LEU A 120 -9.36 -10.74 -3.19
N THR A 121 -10.22 -11.75 -3.24
CA THR A 121 -11.04 -12.05 -4.42
C THR A 121 -12.52 -11.68 -4.23
N SER A 122 -12.90 -11.25 -3.04
CA SER A 122 -14.21 -10.75 -2.66
C SER A 122 -14.07 -9.66 -1.62
N VAL A 123 -15.07 -8.79 -1.53
CA VAL A 123 -15.22 -7.78 -0.48
C VAL A 123 -16.42 -8.08 0.42
N GLU A 124 -16.93 -9.31 0.38
CA GLU A 124 -18.01 -9.74 1.28
C GLU A 124 -17.53 -9.68 2.74
N GLY A 125 -18.30 -9.04 3.60
CA GLY A 125 -17.94 -8.85 5.01
C GLY A 125 -16.85 -7.79 5.24
N ILE A 126 -16.61 -6.89 4.27
CA ILE A 126 -15.64 -5.81 4.37
C ILE A 126 -16.36 -4.47 4.20
N ASP A 127 -16.21 -3.58 5.19
CA ASP A 127 -16.76 -2.23 5.17
C ASP A 127 -15.81 -1.21 4.56
N GLY A 128 -14.50 -1.48 4.58
CA GLY A 128 -13.51 -0.61 3.96
C GLY A 128 -12.10 -1.18 4.01
N ILE A 129 -11.25 -0.66 3.12
CA ILE A 129 -9.83 -1.00 3.06
C ILE A 129 -9.04 0.29 2.93
N VAL A 130 -8.02 0.44 3.77
CA VAL A 130 -7.03 1.52 3.64
C VAL A 130 -5.65 0.91 3.42
N VAL A 131 -4.99 1.33 2.36
CA VAL A 131 -3.60 0.94 2.07
C VAL A 131 -2.68 2.09 2.42
N SER A 132 -1.65 1.80 3.20
CA SER A 132 -0.58 2.75 3.49
C SER A 132 0.71 2.26 2.85
N GLU A 133 1.22 3.00 1.90
CA GLU A 133 2.31 2.56 1.04
C GLU A 133 3.30 3.68 0.75
N SER A 134 4.54 3.31 0.47
CA SER A 134 5.54 4.26 -0.04
C SER A 134 5.20 4.67 -1.47
N GLY A 135 5.15 5.98 -1.75
CA GLY A 135 5.05 6.51 -3.11
C GLY A 135 6.29 6.26 -3.99
N VAL A 136 7.34 5.63 -3.42
CA VAL A 136 8.58 5.29 -4.13
C VAL A 136 8.53 3.83 -4.53
N GLY A 137 8.26 3.55 -5.81
CA GLY A 137 8.06 2.20 -6.34
C GLY A 137 9.25 1.23 -6.25
N SER A 138 10.41 1.68 -5.77
CA SER A 138 11.57 0.84 -5.47
C SER A 138 11.74 0.52 -3.98
N ILE A 139 10.74 0.85 -3.15
CA ILE A 139 10.69 0.51 -1.73
C ILE A 139 9.55 -0.48 -1.54
N ALA A 140 9.90 -1.71 -1.17
CA ALA A 140 8.91 -2.75 -0.86
C ALA A 140 8.36 -2.53 0.55
N TYR A 141 7.32 -1.72 0.66
CA TYR A 141 6.59 -1.46 1.90
C TYR A 141 5.11 -1.22 1.62
N SER A 142 4.26 -1.95 2.28
CA SER A 142 2.82 -1.71 2.28
C SER A 142 2.22 -2.20 3.59
N LEU A 143 1.29 -1.43 4.13
CA LEU A 143 0.41 -1.79 5.21
C LEU A 143 -1.02 -1.76 4.66
N VAL A 144 -1.78 -2.81 4.92
CA VAL A 144 -3.19 -2.93 4.56
C VAL A 144 -4.00 -3.01 5.85
N TYR A 145 -4.98 -2.14 5.99
CA TYR A 145 -5.97 -2.19 7.06
C TYR A 145 -7.34 -2.51 6.45
N VAL A 146 -7.98 -3.58 6.93
CA VAL A 146 -9.30 -4.02 6.49
C VAL A 146 -10.27 -3.82 7.64
N MET A 147 -11.21 -2.91 7.47
CA MET A 147 -12.38 -2.75 8.33
C MET A 147 -13.39 -3.85 7.99
N THR A 148 -13.72 -4.69 8.95
CA THR A 148 -14.68 -5.78 8.75
C THR A 148 -16.09 -5.38 9.15
N ALA A 149 -17.08 -5.89 8.41
CA ALA A 149 -18.48 -5.72 8.76
C ALA A 149 -18.85 -6.52 10.02
N ASP A 150 -19.88 -6.08 10.72
CA ASP A 150 -20.39 -6.79 11.88
C ASP A 150 -20.73 -8.27 11.57
N GLY A 151 -20.12 -9.18 12.30
CA GLY A 151 -20.32 -10.62 12.14
C GLY A 151 -19.57 -11.25 10.97
N ALA A 152 -18.66 -10.53 10.33
CA ALA A 152 -17.77 -11.09 9.34
C ALA A 152 -16.78 -12.09 9.97
N ASP A 153 -16.30 -13.02 9.16
CA ASP A 153 -15.27 -14.00 9.55
C ASP A 153 -13.88 -13.38 9.36
N ALA A 154 -13.41 -12.66 10.39
CA ALA A 154 -12.08 -12.01 10.37
C ALA A 154 -10.95 -13.02 10.21
N ASP A 155 -11.09 -14.24 10.74
CA ASP A 155 -10.08 -15.30 10.58
C ASP A 155 -9.95 -15.72 9.11
N ALA A 156 -11.09 -15.88 8.42
CA ALA A 156 -11.08 -16.21 6.99
C ALA A 156 -10.49 -15.08 6.14
N ILE A 157 -10.84 -13.83 6.45
CA ILE A 157 -10.29 -12.65 5.75
C ILE A 157 -8.77 -12.55 5.97
N GLN A 158 -8.31 -12.72 7.21
CA GLN A 158 -6.87 -12.70 7.53
C GLN A 158 -6.12 -13.83 6.81
N ALA A 159 -6.68 -15.04 6.81
CA ALA A 159 -6.08 -16.18 6.14
C ALA A 159 -5.97 -15.95 4.62
N GLU A 160 -7.00 -15.41 3.99
CA GLU A 160 -6.99 -15.09 2.56
C GLU A 160 -5.95 -14.01 2.23
N LEU A 161 -5.89 -12.92 3.03
CA LEU A 161 -4.85 -11.90 2.91
C LEU A 161 -3.45 -12.49 2.97
N MET A 162 -3.16 -13.31 3.98
CA MET A 162 -1.84 -13.92 4.18
C MET A 162 -1.46 -14.87 3.06
N GLU A 163 -2.42 -15.60 2.49
CA GLU A 163 -2.19 -16.57 1.41
C GLU A 163 -2.00 -15.89 0.07
N LYS A 164 -2.77 -14.83 -0.21
CA LYS A 164 -2.92 -14.32 -1.59
C LYS A 164 -2.25 -12.99 -1.85
N ILE A 165 -1.85 -12.24 -0.81
CA ILE A 165 -1.16 -10.95 -1.03
C ILE A 165 0.12 -11.17 -1.84
N ASN A 166 0.37 -10.28 -2.80
CA ASN A 166 1.55 -10.38 -3.65
C ASN A 166 2.73 -9.59 -3.04
N PRO A 167 3.75 -10.25 -2.46
CA PRO A 167 4.92 -9.59 -1.90
C PRO A 167 5.81 -8.94 -2.96
N ALA A 168 5.62 -9.24 -4.24
CA ALA A 168 6.39 -8.72 -5.37
C ALA A 168 5.58 -7.78 -6.27
N LYS A 169 4.59 -7.06 -5.72
CA LYS A 169 3.73 -6.14 -6.50
C LYS A 169 4.48 -4.92 -7.05
N TRP A 170 5.66 -4.59 -6.53
CA TRP A 170 6.47 -3.46 -6.97
C TRP A 170 7.41 -3.80 -8.12
N ILE A 171 8.05 -2.76 -8.70
CA ILE A 171 9.02 -2.94 -9.79
C ILE A 171 10.41 -3.25 -9.20
N CYS A 172 10.95 -4.42 -9.52
CA CYS A 172 12.31 -4.87 -9.16
C CYS A 172 12.60 -5.05 -7.66
N VAL A 173 11.61 -4.97 -6.81
CA VAL A 173 11.74 -5.23 -5.37
C VAL A 173 10.57 -6.07 -4.87
N SER A 174 10.79 -6.79 -3.78
CA SER A 174 9.76 -7.58 -3.09
C SER A 174 9.89 -7.42 -1.58
N ALA A 175 8.78 -7.61 -0.87
CA ALA A 175 8.81 -7.77 0.57
C ALA A 175 9.33 -9.17 0.93
N ASP A 176 10.17 -9.24 1.97
CA ASP A 176 10.74 -10.49 2.48
C ASP A 176 10.01 -10.99 3.73
N LYS A 177 9.13 -10.16 4.29
CA LYS A 177 8.37 -10.46 5.50
C LYS A 177 6.95 -9.92 5.39
N ILE A 178 5.99 -10.74 5.80
CA ILE A 178 4.58 -10.37 5.96
C ILE A 178 4.18 -10.69 7.39
N ILE A 179 3.53 -9.74 8.06
CA ILE A 179 2.98 -9.91 9.41
C ILE A 179 1.54 -9.42 9.39
N SER A 180 0.63 -10.17 10.00
CA SER A 180 -0.76 -9.77 10.19
C SER A 180 -1.17 -9.90 11.65
N VAL A 181 -2.12 -9.06 12.05
CA VAL A 181 -2.75 -9.06 13.37
C VAL A 181 -4.20 -8.64 13.24
N GLN A 182 -5.06 -9.19 14.09
CA GLN A 182 -6.43 -8.70 14.26
C GLN A 182 -6.48 -7.64 15.36
N LEU A 183 -7.26 -6.60 15.11
CA LEU A 183 -7.53 -5.52 16.05
C LEU A 183 -9.06 -5.47 16.26
N ASP A 184 -9.54 -6.03 17.36
CA ASP A 184 -10.93 -6.45 17.54
C ASP A 184 -11.36 -7.40 16.39
N SER A 185 -12.27 -6.99 15.52
CA SER A 185 -12.66 -7.75 14.33
C SER A 185 -11.92 -7.33 13.06
N ASP A 186 -11.21 -6.20 13.07
CA ASP A 186 -10.49 -5.71 11.90
C ASP A 186 -9.17 -6.45 11.68
N VAL A 187 -8.69 -6.43 10.46
CA VAL A 187 -7.45 -7.12 10.08
C VAL A 187 -6.43 -6.11 9.58
N LEU A 188 -5.25 -6.12 10.19
CA LEU A 188 -4.11 -5.36 9.72
C LEU A 188 -3.02 -6.32 9.21
N LEU A 189 -2.44 -5.99 8.07
CA LEU A 189 -1.32 -6.69 7.48
C LEU A 189 -0.23 -5.70 7.08
N VAL A 190 1.01 -5.98 7.44
CA VAL A 190 2.18 -5.22 7.00
C VAL A 190 3.15 -6.12 6.27
N MET A 191 3.72 -5.63 5.16
CA MET A 191 4.78 -6.30 4.42
C MET A 191 5.92 -5.35 4.06
N GLY A 192 7.15 -5.86 4.13
CA GLY A 192 8.35 -5.09 3.87
C GLY A 192 9.61 -5.91 4.09
N THR A 193 10.72 -5.21 4.39
CA THR A 193 11.90 -5.90 4.94
C THR A 193 11.58 -6.46 6.32
N PRO A 194 12.26 -7.52 6.79
CA PRO A 194 12.00 -8.09 8.12
C PRO A 194 12.06 -7.03 9.24
N GLU A 195 13.06 -6.16 9.20
CA GLU A 195 13.23 -5.10 10.20
C GLU A 195 12.05 -4.10 10.17
N MET A 196 11.63 -3.67 8.97
CA MET A 196 10.53 -2.72 8.80
C MET A 196 9.20 -3.33 9.25
N ALA A 197 8.90 -4.56 8.81
CA ALA A 197 7.66 -5.24 9.17
C ALA A 197 7.54 -5.43 10.69
N GLU A 198 8.63 -5.83 11.36
CA GLU A 198 8.67 -5.97 12.82
C GLU A 198 8.52 -4.62 13.54
N THR A 199 9.20 -3.58 13.06
CA THR A 199 9.12 -2.23 13.65
C THR A 199 7.69 -1.71 13.58
N VAL A 200 7.06 -1.82 12.41
CA VAL A 200 5.69 -1.36 12.22
C VAL A 200 4.70 -2.19 13.04
N TYR A 201 4.83 -3.52 13.05
CA TYR A 201 3.98 -4.39 13.85
C TYR A 201 4.04 -4.02 15.35
N ASN A 202 5.24 -3.82 15.90
CA ASN A 202 5.39 -3.46 17.31
C ASN A 202 4.74 -2.10 17.62
N ALA A 203 4.90 -1.11 16.74
CA ALA A 203 4.26 0.19 16.90
C ALA A 203 2.73 0.10 16.76
N VAL A 204 2.21 -0.78 15.88
CA VAL A 204 0.77 -1.07 15.78
C VAL A 204 0.25 -1.60 17.11
N VAL A 205 0.89 -2.62 17.69
CA VAL A 205 0.47 -3.21 18.97
C VAL A 205 0.49 -2.16 20.07
N GLU A 206 1.57 -1.36 20.18
CA GLU A 206 1.69 -0.29 21.17
C GLU A 206 0.57 0.75 21.03
N THR A 207 0.27 1.19 19.81
CA THR A 207 -0.77 2.20 19.56
C THR A 207 -2.17 1.62 19.76
N ALA A 208 -2.37 0.33 19.46
CA ALA A 208 -3.65 -0.35 19.56
C ALA A 208 -4.13 -0.52 21.01
N GLU A 209 -3.24 -0.64 22.00
CA GLU A 209 -3.58 -0.82 23.41
C GLU A 209 -4.53 0.27 23.99
N GLY A 210 -4.56 1.47 23.37
CA GLY A 210 -5.44 2.57 23.77
C GLY A 210 -6.74 2.69 22.96
N THR A 211 -6.86 1.93 21.86
CA THR A 211 -7.94 2.10 20.87
C THR A 211 -8.82 0.86 20.75
N PHE A 212 -8.23 -0.33 20.82
CA PHE A 212 -8.90 -1.61 20.62
C PHE A 212 -9.04 -2.37 21.93
N THR A 213 -10.08 -3.19 22.00
CA THR A 213 -10.38 -4.04 23.17
C THR A 213 -9.57 -5.33 23.13
N THR A 214 -9.36 -5.86 21.92
CA THR A 214 -8.65 -7.12 21.68
C THR A 214 -7.56 -6.91 20.63
N ILE A 215 -6.36 -7.40 20.93
CA ILE A 215 -5.26 -7.51 19.97
C ILE A 215 -5.00 -9.01 19.80
N GLY A 216 -5.16 -9.50 18.58
CA GLY A 216 -5.00 -10.89 18.22
C GLY A 216 -3.56 -11.36 18.25
N GLU A 217 -3.36 -12.64 17.99
CA GLU A 217 -2.02 -13.21 17.86
C GLU A 217 -1.34 -12.73 16.56
N LYS A 218 -0.01 -12.60 16.61
CA LYS A 218 0.81 -12.31 15.44
C LYS A 218 0.81 -13.51 14.50
N VAL A 219 0.40 -13.29 13.25
CA VAL A 219 0.52 -14.26 12.16
C VAL A 219 1.60 -13.80 11.20
N GLU A 220 2.55 -14.66 10.84
CA GLU A 220 3.66 -14.29 9.99
C GLU A 220 4.10 -15.43 9.05
N ASN A 221 4.78 -15.08 7.95
CA ASN A 221 5.41 -16.04 7.02
C ASN A 221 6.92 -15.84 6.93
#